data_6c21df3bb315979365f338b79c373f00
#
_entry.id   6c21df3bb315979365f338b79c373f00
#
_cell.length_a   1.000
_cell.length_b   1.000
_cell.length_c   1.000
_cell.angle_alpha   90.00
_cell.angle_beta   90.00
_cell.angle_gamma   90.00
#
_symmetry.space_group_name_H-M   'P 1'
#
loop_
_entity.id
_entity.type
_entity.pdbx_description
1 polymer ?
#
loop_
_entity_poly.entity_id
_entity_poly.type
_entity_poly.pdbx_seq_one_letter_code
_entity_poly.pdbx_strand_id
1 'polypeptide(L)'
;MDGVPVELHFFPCSMNNPIYHARLQKWFKRNADLQCSNVVKLPDGAGDIAIPTTAFNVVYQLTHLYHHFFDEGIGMRQIIDYFLVVNDFSKNVFLNNKSSKITPSLFTIK
;
A
#
# COMPACT_ATOMS: atom_id res chain seq x y z
N MET A 1 -23.24 16.19 9.35
CA MET A 1 -21.87 16.01 9.80
C MET A 1 -20.95 16.77 8.88
N ASP A 2 -20.59 17.92 9.34
CA ASP A 2 -19.95 18.88 8.49
C ASP A 2 -18.44 18.77 8.64
N GLY A 3 -17.73 18.76 7.55
CA GLY A 3 -16.34 19.05 7.58
C GLY A 3 -15.35 17.91 7.74
N VAL A 4 -15.71 16.67 7.36
CA VAL A 4 -14.67 15.67 7.13
C VAL A 4 -14.16 15.83 5.69
N PRO A 5 -12.96 16.35 5.48
CA PRO A 5 -12.42 16.48 4.13
C PRO A 5 -12.17 15.10 3.55
N VAL A 6 -12.73 14.86 2.36
CA VAL A 6 -12.49 13.64 1.60
C VAL A 6 -11.70 14.02 0.36
N GLU A 7 -10.52 13.44 0.22
CA GLU A 7 -9.66 13.68 -0.90
C GLU A 7 -9.75 12.51 -1.88
N LEU A 8 -10.04 12.81 -3.13
CA LEU A 8 -10.20 11.82 -4.18
C LEU A 8 -8.99 11.85 -5.11
N HIS A 9 -8.27 10.75 -5.18
CA HIS A 9 -7.11 10.62 -6.04
C HIS A 9 -7.43 9.75 -7.25
N PHE A 10 -7.11 10.24 -8.45
CA PHE A 10 -7.20 9.45 -9.68
C PHE A 10 -6.06 8.43 -9.78
N PHE A 11 -4.93 8.74 -9.17
CA PHE A 11 -3.78 7.85 -9.09
C PHE A 11 -3.40 7.68 -7.63
N PRO A 12 -2.99 6.49 -7.21
CA PRO A 12 -2.56 6.29 -5.83
C PRO A 12 -1.41 7.20 -5.42
N CYS A 13 -0.45 7.39 -6.32
CA CYS A 13 0.69 8.24 -6.08
C CYS A 13 1.35 8.64 -7.39
N SER A 14 2.07 9.76 -7.40
CA SER A 14 2.80 10.23 -8.57
C SER A 14 4.29 10.41 -8.26
N MET A 15 5.11 10.40 -9.30
CA MET A 15 6.54 10.67 -9.19
C MET A 15 6.96 11.73 -10.21
N ASN A 16 7.94 12.54 -9.83
CA ASN A 16 8.43 13.63 -10.69
C ASN A 16 9.21 13.11 -11.91
N ASN A 17 9.89 11.98 -11.77
CA ASN A 17 10.62 11.37 -12.88
C ASN A 17 9.63 10.62 -13.79
N PRO A 18 9.52 10.97 -15.10
CA PRO A 18 8.52 10.38 -15.99
C PRO A 18 8.70 8.88 -16.20
N ILE A 19 9.93 8.37 -16.19
CA ILE A 19 10.21 6.95 -16.37
C ILE A 19 9.73 6.16 -15.14
N TYR A 20 10.07 6.62 -13.96
CA TYR A 20 9.64 5.98 -12.71
C TYR A 20 8.15 6.13 -12.50
N HIS A 21 7.58 7.27 -12.87
CA HIS A 21 6.15 7.48 -12.81
C HIS A 21 5.41 6.46 -13.69
N ALA A 22 5.82 6.28 -14.93
CA ALA A 22 5.22 5.31 -15.85
C ALA A 22 5.30 3.88 -15.33
N ARG A 23 6.45 3.49 -14.76
CA ARG A 23 6.64 2.16 -14.16
C ARG A 23 5.74 1.95 -12.95
N LEU A 24 5.63 2.97 -12.10
CA LEU A 24 4.79 2.93 -10.90
C LEU A 24 3.31 2.80 -11.26
N GLN A 25 2.82 3.60 -12.22
CA GLN A 25 1.44 3.53 -12.68
C GLN A 25 1.12 2.17 -13.31
N LYS A 26 2.04 1.62 -14.07
CA LYS A 26 1.91 0.28 -14.65
C LYS A 26 1.81 -0.79 -13.55
N TRP A 27 2.61 -0.67 -12.50
CA TRP A 27 2.55 -1.58 -11.36
C TRP A 27 1.21 -1.45 -10.61
N PHE A 28 0.72 -0.24 -10.37
CA PHE A 28 -0.57 -0.01 -9.74
C PHE A 28 -1.72 -0.60 -10.55
N LYS A 29 -1.73 -0.39 -11.87
CA LYS A 29 -2.76 -0.96 -12.75
C LYS A 29 -2.74 -2.48 -12.72
N ARG A 30 -1.56 -3.07 -12.74
CA ARG A 30 -1.39 -4.52 -12.72
C ARG A 30 -1.92 -5.15 -11.43
N ASN A 31 -1.85 -4.43 -10.34
CA ASN A 31 -2.27 -4.91 -9.02
C ASN A 31 -3.66 -4.43 -8.60
N ALA A 32 -4.33 -3.62 -9.40
CA ALA A 32 -5.61 -3.02 -9.05
C ALA A 32 -6.70 -4.07 -8.80
N ASP A 33 -6.81 -5.06 -9.67
CA ASP A 33 -7.82 -6.12 -9.53
C ASP A 33 -7.64 -6.93 -8.25
N LEU A 34 -6.39 -7.22 -7.89
CA LEU A 34 -6.07 -7.91 -6.64
C LEU A 34 -6.50 -7.09 -5.42
N GLN A 35 -6.30 -5.77 -5.45
CA GLN A 35 -6.72 -4.90 -4.36
C GLN A 35 -8.24 -4.84 -4.24
N CYS A 36 -8.94 -4.79 -5.35
CA CYS A 36 -10.41 -4.78 -5.36
C CYS A 36 -11.01 -6.10 -4.91
N SER A 37 -10.32 -7.22 -5.08
CA SER A 37 -10.78 -8.54 -4.65
C SER A 37 -10.40 -8.89 -3.21
N ASN A 38 -9.52 -8.12 -2.59
CA ASN A 38 -9.11 -8.32 -1.20
C ASN A 38 -10.14 -7.69 -0.25
N VAL A 39 -11.16 -8.46 0.10
CA VAL A 39 -12.32 -7.97 0.83
C VAL A 39 -12.26 -8.36 2.29
N VAL A 40 -12.59 -7.42 3.15
CA VAL A 40 -12.69 -7.60 4.60
C VAL A 40 -14.11 -7.28 5.05
N LYS A 41 -14.63 -8.10 5.95
CA LYS A 41 -15.95 -7.87 6.54
C LYS A 41 -15.87 -6.80 7.62
N LEU A 42 -16.76 -5.82 7.51
CA LEU A 42 -16.91 -4.82 8.55
C LEU A 42 -17.66 -5.39 9.75
N PRO A 43 -17.38 -4.88 10.98
CA PRO A 43 -18.10 -5.32 12.17
C PRO A 43 -19.59 -4.94 12.11
N ASP A 44 -20.39 -5.64 12.90
CA ASP A 44 -21.82 -5.38 13.10
C ASP A 44 -22.68 -5.49 11.84
N GLY A 45 -22.25 -6.30 10.87
CA GLY A 45 -23.02 -6.52 9.65
C GLY A 45 -23.07 -5.31 8.71
N ALA A 46 -22.12 -4.39 8.84
CA ALA A 46 -22.07 -3.17 8.01
C ALA A 46 -21.69 -3.43 6.55
N GLY A 47 -21.36 -4.68 6.19
CA GLY A 47 -21.04 -5.07 4.83
C GLY A 47 -19.56 -5.41 4.64
N ASP A 48 -19.17 -5.54 3.39
CA ASP A 48 -17.80 -5.87 2.99
C ASP A 48 -17.13 -4.68 2.31
N ILE A 49 -15.85 -4.49 2.56
CA ILE A 49 -15.06 -3.45 1.94
C ILE A 49 -13.77 -4.03 1.36
N ALA A 50 -13.41 -3.58 0.16
CA ALA A 50 -12.12 -3.92 -0.43
C ALA A 50 -11.02 -3.06 0.20
N ILE A 51 -9.94 -3.71 0.62
CA ILE A 51 -8.78 -3.04 1.19
C ILE A 51 -7.52 -3.42 0.44
N PRO A 52 -6.50 -2.56 0.41
CA PRO A 52 -5.22 -2.90 -0.19
C PRO A 52 -4.56 -4.07 0.53
N THR A 53 -3.85 -4.91 -0.22
CA THR A 53 -2.98 -5.93 0.38
C THR A 53 -1.83 -5.25 1.13
N THR A 54 -1.24 -5.94 2.11
CA THR A 54 -0.11 -5.41 2.88
C THR A 54 1.07 -5.05 1.97
N ALA A 55 1.36 -5.90 0.97
CA ALA A 55 2.42 -5.65 -0.01
C ALA A 55 2.18 -4.36 -0.81
N PHE A 56 0.96 -4.16 -1.28
CA PHE A 56 0.58 -2.92 -1.98
C PHE A 56 0.75 -1.71 -1.07
N ASN A 57 0.32 -1.84 0.17
CA ASN A 57 0.39 -0.77 1.16
C ASN A 57 1.83 -0.34 1.46
N VAL A 58 2.77 -1.29 1.52
CA VAL A 58 4.21 -0.98 1.69
C VAL A 58 4.71 -0.10 0.55
N VAL A 59 4.41 -0.47 -0.69
CA VAL A 59 4.84 0.30 -1.87
C VAL A 59 4.17 1.67 -1.90
N TYR A 60 2.87 1.71 -1.64
CA TYR A 60 2.11 2.97 -1.60
C TYR A 60 2.65 3.92 -0.55
N GLN A 61 2.83 3.45 0.68
CA GLN A 61 3.33 4.27 1.78
C GLN A 61 4.75 4.76 1.53
N LEU A 62 5.62 3.92 0.96
CA LEU A 62 6.98 4.33 0.62
C LEU A 62 6.98 5.43 -0.44
N THR A 63 6.17 5.28 -1.47
CA THR A 63 6.07 6.28 -2.55
C THR A 63 5.50 7.59 -2.03
N HIS A 64 4.49 7.50 -1.19
CA HIS A 64 3.85 8.65 -0.56
C HIS A 64 4.82 9.40 0.36
N LEU A 65 5.57 8.65 1.18
CA LEU A 65 6.58 9.19 2.08
C LEU A 65 7.71 9.89 1.28
N TYR A 66 8.15 9.27 0.19
CA TYR A 66 9.15 9.84 -0.72
C TYR A 66 8.68 11.18 -1.29
N HIS A 67 7.43 11.24 -1.74
CA HIS A 67 6.85 12.45 -2.31
C HIS A 67 6.83 13.58 -1.27
N HIS A 68 6.33 13.32 -0.07
CA HIS A 68 6.30 14.31 1.00
C HIS A 68 7.68 14.75 1.46
N PHE A 69 8.65 13.84 1.48
CA PHE A 69 10.02 14.18 1.87
C PHE A 69 10.62 15.28 1.01
N PHE A 70 10.39 15.24 -0.29
CA PHE A 70 10.96 16.21 -1.22
C PHE A 70 10.13 17.49 -1.35
N ASP A 71 8.83 17.41 -1.16
CA ASP A 71 7.95 18.56 -1.41
C ASP A 71 7.57 19.34 -0.15
N GLU A 72 7.34 18.66 0.96
CA GLU A 72 6.75 19.28 2.16
C GLU A 72 7.54 19.01 3.44
N GLY A 73 8.47 18.08 3.40
CA GLY A 73 9.12 17.56 4.59
C GLY A 73 8.30 16.42 5.23
N ILE A 74 8.96 15.63 6.05
CA ILE A 74 8.36 14.46 6.68
C ILE A 74 8.02 14.76 8.14
N GLY A 75 6.77 14.48 8.53
CA GLY A 75 6.37 14.47 9.92
C GLY A 75 6.65 13.11 10.58
N MET A 76 6.85 13.12 11.88
CA MET A 76 7.09 11.90 12.67
C MET A 76 5.96 10.87 12.51
N ARG A 77 4.72 11.35 12.40
CA ARG A 77 3.55 10.50 12.22
C ARG A 77 3.65 9.63 10.97
N GLN A 78 4.07 10.21 9.85
CA GLN A 78 4.23 9.50 8.58
C GLN A 78 5.30 8.40 8.68
N ILE A 79 6.38 8.68 9.39
CA ILE A 79 7.44 7.69 9.64
C ILE A 79 6.91 6.52 10.48
N ILE A 80 6.13 6.80 11.52
CA ILE A 80 5.52 5.79 12.38
C ILE A 80 4.52 4.94 11.59
N ASP A 81 3.67 5.57 10.80
CA ASP A 81 2.69 4.88 9.95
C ASP A 81 3.39 3.92 8.98
N TYR A 82 4.45 4.38 8.33
CA TYR A 82 5.24 3.54 7.44
C TYR A 82 5.90 2.37 8.18
N PHE A 83 6.46 2.64 9.36
CA PHE A 83 7.07 1.59 10.20
C PHE A 83 6.06 0.50 10.54
N LEU A 84 4.84 0.87 10.92
CA LEU A 84 3.78 -0.08 11.25
C LEU A 84 3.40 -0.96 10.06
N VAL A 85 3.28 -0.38 8.87
CA VAL A 85 2.96 -1.12 7.65
C VAL A 85 4.07 -2.10 7.29
N VAL A 86 5.33 -1.67 7.36
CA VAL A 86 6.48 -2.54 7.07
C VAL A 86 6.58 -3.68 8.10
N ASN A 87 6.33 -3.39 9.35
CA ASN A 87 6.35 -4.39 10.42
C ASN A 87 5.25 -5.45 10.22
N ASP A 88 4.07 -5.03 9.85
CA ASP A 88 2.97 -5.94 9.53
C ASP A 88 3.29 -6.81 8.31
N PHE A 89 3.84 -6.22 7.27
CA PHE A 89 4.29 -6.95 6.09
C PHE A 89 5.35 -8.01 6.45
N SER A 90 6.34 -7.64 7.25
CA SER A 90 7.39 -8.56 7.69
C SER A 90 6.82 -9.74 8.47
N LYS A 91 5.86 -9.50 9.35
CA LYS A 91 5.20 -10.57 10.12
C LYS A 91 4.43 -11.51 9.20
N ASN A 92 3.68 -10.98 8.25
CA ASN A 92 2.92 -11.78 7.29
C ASN A 92 3.83 -12.66 6.43
N VAL A 93 4.93 -12.10 5.94
CA VAL A 93 5.94 -12.84 5.17
C VAL A 93 6.55 -13.95 6.02
N PHE A 94 6.92 -13.65 7.26
CA PHE A 94 7.53 -14.63 8.17
C PHE A 94 6.56 -15.78 8.50
N LEU A 95 5.30 -15.47 8.80
CA LEU A 95 4.27 -16.47 9.09
C LEU A 95 4.00 -17.36 7.88
N ASN A 96 3.91 -16.78 6.70
CA ASN A 96 3.70 -17.53 5.47
C ASN A 96 4.88 -18.46 5.17
N ASN A 97 6.11 -18.02 5.38
CA ASN A 97 7.29 -18.86 5.23
C ASN A 97 7.33 -20.03 6.21
N LYS A 98 6.76 -19.85 7.40
CA LYS A 98 6.71 -20.90 8.41
C LYS A 98 5.62 -21.92 8.14
N SER A 99 4.49 -21.50 7.58
CA SER A 99 3.33 -22.38 7.35
C SER A 99 3.38 -23.14 6.02
N SER A 100 4.02 -22.59 5.03
CA SER A 100 4.26 -23.24 3.75
C SER A 100 5.71 -22.98 3.37
N LYS A 101 6.45 -24.02 3.01
CA LYS A 101 7.78 -23.86 2.43
C LYS A 101 7.64 -23.10 1.11
N ILE A 102 7.50 -21.79 1.20
CA ILE A 102 7.18 -20.93 0.08
C ILE A 102 8.39 -20.81 -0.83
N THR A 103 8.12 -20.98 -2.09
CA THR A 103 9.07 -20.74 -3.17
C THR A 103 9.46 -19.27 -3.23
N PRO A 104 10.73 -18.96 -3.51
CA PRO A 104 11.24 -17.58 -3.56
C PRO A 104 10.54 -16.66 -4.54
N SER A 105 9.69 -17.18 -5.40
CA SER A 105 8.96 -16.41 -6.42
C SER A 105 8.03 -15.32 -5.86
N LEU A 106 7.61 -15.43 -4.60
CA LEU A 106 6.78 -14.41 -3.94
C LEU A 106 7.56 -13.15 -3.54
N PHE A 107 8.89 -13.24 -3.50
CA PHE A 107 9.76 -12.11 -3.14
C PHE A 107 10.30 -11.37 -4.35
N THR A 108 10.05 -11.85 -5.54
CA THR A 108 10.49 -11.18 -6.75
C THR A 108 9.48 -10.11 -7.13
N ILE A 109 9.61 -8.95 -6.56
CA ILE A 109 9.01 -7.73 -7.09
C ILE A 109 9.83 -7.36 -8.33
N LYS A 110 9.45 -7.90 -9.43
CA LYS A 110 10.01 -7.47 -10.70
C LYS A 110 9.13 -6.39 -11.31
#